data_21c10bc873d07f6f2f43bfc3e75756e3
#
_entry.id   21c10bc873d07f6f2f43bfc3e75756e3
#
_cell.length_a   1.000
_cell.length_b   1.000
_cell.length_c   1.000
_cell.angle_alpha   90.00
_cell.angle_beta   90.00
_cell.angle_gamma   90.00
#
_symmetry.space_group_name_H-M   'P 1'
#
loop_
_entity.id
_entity.type
_entity.pdbx_description
1 polymer ?
#
loop_
_entity_poly.entity_id
_entity_poly.type
_entity_poly.pdbx_seq_one_letter_code
_entity_poly.pdbx_strand_id
1 'polypeptide(L)'
;SVTMVLTNVALNYALIFGKFGLPAMGIAGAAIASSASELASALFFILYSWLKTDHRKYGLFRFARPRPRLLGRMLNVSVWTMLQSFVSVATWFLFFLAVEHLGERPLAVSNIVRSISGIIFMAVSAFASTASSLVSNQMGAGQQTLVMPTVRRIVGMCYLTIAPAALLFALFPTAVLRIYLSLIHISEPTR
;
A
#
# COMPACT_ATOMS: atom_id res chain seq x y z
N SER A 1 4.75 -8.36 -2.80
CA SER A 1 5.59 -9.54 -2.55
C SER A 1 7.07 -9.19 -2.70
N VAL A 2 7.96 -9.94 -2.05
CA VAL A 2 9.42 -9.73 -2.16
C VAL A 2 9.86 -9.85 -3.62
N THR A 3 9.33 -10.81 -4.34
CA THR A 3 9.59 -11.00 -5.79
C THR A 3 9.29 -9.74 -6.60
N MET A 4 8.14 -9.11 -6.36
CA MET A 4 7.76 -7.86 -7.03
C MET A 4 8.78 -6.75 -6.77
N VAL A 5 9.18 -6.57 -5.51
CA VAL A 5 10.14 -5.51 -5.13
C VAL A 5 11.51 -5.75 -5.78
N LEU A 6 12.03 -6.98 -5.69
CA LEU A 6 13.33 -7.31 -6.30
C LEU A 6 13.31 -7.14 -7.82
N THR A 7 12.25 -7.61 -8.48
CA THR A 7 12.10 -7.44 -9.93
C THR A 7 11.97 -5.97 -10.31
N ASN A 8 11.19 -5.20 -9.54
CA ASN A 8 11.01 -3.77 -9.77
C ASN A 8 12.32 -3.00 -9.64
N VAL A 9 13.10 -3.24 -8.59
CA VAL A 9 14.41 -2.59 -8.39
C VAL A 9 15.38 -2.95 -9.53
N ALA A 10 15.45 -4.22 -9.90
CA ALA A 10 16.35 -4.67 -10.97
C ALA A 10 15.96 -4.06 -12.32
N LEU A 11 14.67 -4.07 -12.67
CA LEU A 11 14.17 -3.51 -13.93
C LEU A 11 14.27 -1.98 -13.95
N ASN A 12 13.99 -1.30 -12.85
CA ASN A 12 14.18 0.14 -12.74
C ASN A 12 15.65 0.53 -12.99
N TYR A 13 16.58 -0.19 -12.36
CA TYR A 13 18.00 0.06 -12.57
C TYR A 13 18.41 -0.15 -14.04
N ALA A 14 17.89 -1.19 -14.68
CA ALA A 14 18.21 -1.48 -16.07
C ALA A 14 17.57 -0.48 -17.06
N LEU A 15 16.27 -0.18 -16.92
CA LEU A 15 15.51 0.59 -17.90
C LEU A 15 15.60 2.11 -17.69
N ILE A 16 15.70 2.59 -16.45
CA ILE A 16 15.86 4.02 -16.20
C ILE A 16 17.24 4.50 -16.63
N PHE A 17 18.28 3.75 -16.23
CA PHE A 17 19.67 4.15 -16.45
C PHE A 17 20.30 3.56 -17.72
N GLY A 18 19.57 2.76 -18.49
CA GLY A 18 20.08 2.18 -19.73
C GLY A 18 21.25 1.18 -19.50
N LYS A 19 21.19 0.38 -18.45
CA LYS A 19 22.18 -0.64 -18.16
C LYS A 19 21.86 -1.96 -18.87
N PHE A 20 22.84 -2.86 -18.93
CA PHE A 20 22.71 -4.18 -19.60
C PHE A 20 22.38 -4.11 -21.11
N GLY A 21 22.78 -3.05 -21.81
CA GLY A 21 22.55 -2.89 -23.25
C GLY A 21 21.14 -2.41 -23.62
N LEU A 22 20.34 -2.00 -22.64
CA LEU A 22 19.02 -1.41 -22.87
C LEU A 22 19.13 0.11 -23.01
N PRO A 23 18.25 0.74 -23.82
CA PRO A 23 18.22 2.20 -23.93
C PRO A 23 17.76 2.84 -22.61
N ALA A 24 18.35 3.98 -22.24
CA ALA A 24 17.90 4.75 -21.10
C ALA A 24 16.53 5.37 -21.40
N MET A 25 15.48 4.84 -20.78
CA MET A 25 14.09 5.25 -21.04
C MET A 25 13.53 6.24 -19.99
N GLY A 26 14.30 6.54 -18.93
CA GLY A 26 13.88 7.48 -17.89
C GLY A 26 12.53 7.10 -17.26
N ILE A 27 11.57 8.05 -17.26
CA ILE A 27 10.23 7.85 -16.65
C ILE A 27 9.44 6.73 -17.35
N ALA A 28 9.53 6.59 -18.68
CA ALA A 28 8.89 5.51 -19.41
C ALA A 28 9.46 4.16 -18.98
N GLY A 29 10.77 4.05 -18.75
CA GLY A 29 11.44 2.87 -18.21
C GLY A 29 10.91 2.48 -16.83
N ALA A 30 10.67 3.45 -15.94
CA ALA A 30 10.07 3.22 -14.63
C ALA A 30 8.64 2.65 -14.71
N ALA A 31 7.81 3.17 -15.62
CA ALA A 31 6.46 2.68 -15.83
C ALA A 31 6.45 1.22 -16.34
N ILE A 32 7.31 0.92 -17.31
CA ILE A 32 7.45 -0.46 -17.84
C ILE A 32 7.97 -1.40 -16.76
N ALA A 33 8.97 -0.98 -15.97
CA ALA A 33 9.52 -1.79 -14.88
C ALA A 33 8.45 -2.12 -13.82
N SER A 34 7.59 -1.16 -13.47
CA SER A 34 6.49 -1.37 -12.53
C SER A 34 5.48 -2.40 -13.06
N SER A 35 5.01 -2.24 -14.30
CA SER A 35 4.06 -3.17 -14.91
C SER A 35 4.65 -4.56 -15.07
N ALA A 36 5.92 -4.67 -15.49
CA ALA A 36 6.61 -5.95 -15.65
C ALA A 36 6.83 -6.66 -14.30
N SER A 37 7.12 -5.91 -13.24
CA SER A 37 7.28 -6.49 -11.89
C SER A 37 5.97 -7.01 -11.30
N GLU A 38 4.84 -6.37 -11.59
CA GLU A 38 3.51 -6.86 -11.23
C GLU A 38 3.19 -8.16 -11.96
N LEU A 39 3.45 -8.22 -13.27
CA LEU A 39 3.29 -9.45 -14.06
C LEU A 39 4.18 -10.58 -13.55
N ALA A 40 5.45 -10.31 -13.26
CA ALA A 40 6.37 -11.30 -12.70
C ALA A 40 5.87 -11.81 -11.34
N SER A 41 5.35 -10.94 -10.49
CA SER A 41 4.74 -11.32 -9.21
C SER A 41 3.50 -12.19 -9.40
N ALA A 42 2.62 -11.84 -10.33
CA ALA A 42 1.43 -12.64 -10.64
C ALA A 42 1.80 -14.04 -11.14
N LEU A 43 2.75 -14.12 -12.08
CA LEU A 43 3.26 -15.40 -12.61
C LEU A 43 3.90 -16.25 -11.51
N PHE A 44 4.69 -15.63 -10.63
CA PHE A 44 5.28 -16.31 -9.48
C PHE A 44 4.20 -16.91 -8.57
N PHE A 45 3.15 -16.15 -8.25
CA PHE A 45 2.06 -16.65 -7.42
C PHE A 45 1.28 -17.77 -8.09
N ILE A 46 1.03 -17.67 -9.38
CA ILE A 46 0.35 -18.75 -10.15
C ILE A 46 1.19 -20.02 -10.13
N LEU A 47 2.49 -19.92 -10.45
CA LEU A 47 3.42 -21.04 -10.43
C LEU A 47 3.57 -21.65 -9.04
N TYR A 48 3.75 -20.82 -8.01
CA TYR A 48 3.85 -21.28 -6.63
C TYR A 48 2.59 -21.99 -6.17
N SER A 49 1.42 -21.43 -6.48
CA SER A 49 0.13 -22.04 -6.16
C SER A 49 -0.03 -23.38 -6.89
N TRP A 50 0.41 -23.44 -8.14
CA TRP A 50 0.34 -24.67 -8.94
C TRP A 50 1.27 -25.77 -8.43
N LEU A 51 2.48 -25.43 -8.00
CA LEU A 51 3.48 -26.39 -7.57
C LEU A 51 3.36 -26.81 -6.08
N LYS A 52 2.95 -25.89 -5.20
CA LYS A 52 3.01 -26.07 -3.75
C LYS A 52 1.64 -26.22 -3.08
N THR A 53 0.54 -25.82 -3.73
CA THR A 53 -0.78 -25.86 -3.12
C THR A 53 -1.50 -27.15 -3.49
N ASP A 54 -2.11 -27.81 -2.53
CA ASP A 54 -2.91 -29.01 -2.78
C ASP A 54 -4.23 -28.62 -3.49
N HIS A 55 -4.22 -28.80 -4.83
CA HIS A 55 -5.34 -28.43 -5.70
C HIS A 55 -6.62 -29.19 -5.36
N ARG A 56 -6.51 -30.41 -4.81
CA ARG A 56 -7.67 -31.22 -4.42
C ARG A 56 -8.31 -30.69 -3.15
N LYS A 57 -7.50 -30.31 -2.16
CA LYS A 57 -7.97 -29.81 -0.88
C LYS A 57 -8.68 -28.47 -1.00
N TYR A 58 -8.16 -27.56 -1.81
CA TYR A 58 -8.70 -26.20 -1.96
C TYR A 58 -9.62 -26.03 -3.18
N GLY A 59 -9.81 -27.10 -3.99
CA GLY A 59 -10.67 -27.05 -5.17
C GLY A 59 -10.24 -26.02 -6.21
N LEU A 60 -8.94 -25.69 -6.27
CA LEU A 60 -8.37 -24.76 -7.25
C LEU A 60 -8.66 -25.31 -8.65
N PHE A 61 -9.03 -24.41 -9.56
CA PHE A 61 -9.46 -24.73 -10.93
C PHE A 61 -10.82 -25.44 -11.07
N ARG A 62 -11.59 -25.62 -9.98
CA ARG A 62 -13.00 -25.98 -10.10
C ARG A 62 -13.81 -24.72 -10.30
N PHE A 63 -14.24 -24.46 -11.52
CA PHE A 63 -15.19 -23.38 -11.82
C PHE A 63 -16.55 -23.75 -11.22
N ALA A 64 -16.77 -23.36 -9.96
CA ALA A 64 -18.08 -23.48 -9.34
C ALA A 64 -19.05 -22.50 -10.03
N ARG A 65 -20.29 -22.94 -10.28
CA ARG A 65 -21.32 -22.05 -10.80
C ARG A 65 -21.48 -20.84 -9.89
N PRO A 66 -21.45 -19.61 -10.43
CA PRO A 66 -21.60 -18.40 -9.62
C PRO A 66 -22.96 -18.44 -8.91
N ARG A 67 -22.93 -18.16 -7.61
CA ARG A 67 -24.15 -18.09 -6.78
C ARG A 67 -24.62 -16.62 -6.78
N PRO A 68 -25.71 -16.27 -7.50
CA PRO A 68 -26.10 -14.86 -7.68
C PRO A 68 -26.44 -14.18 -6.35
N ARG A 69 -26.98 -14.92 -5.38
CA ARG A 69 -27.31 -14.38 -4.06
C ARG A 69 -26.04 -14.01 -3.25
N LEU A 70 -24.97 -14.79 -3.37
CA LEU A 70 -23.68 -14.50 -2.73
C LEU A 70 -23.02 -13.31 -3.43
N LEU A 71 -23.02 -13.31 -4.76
CA LEU A 71 -22.49 -12.21 -5.57
C LEU A 71 -23.19 -10.89 -5.23
N GLY A 72 -24.53 -10.89 -5.13
CA GLY A 72 -25.29 -9.70 -4.73
C GLY A 72 -24.92 -9.16 -3.36
N ARG A 73 -24.67 -10.03 -2.36
CA ARG A 73 -24.19 -9.59 -1.05
C ARG A 73 -22.79 -8.97 -1.11
N MET A 74 -21.89 -9.60 -1.85
CA MET A 74 -20.53 -9.07 -2.03
C MET A 74 -20.54 -7.73 -2.75
N LEU A 75 -21.32 -7.59 -3.82
CA LEU A 75 -21.46 -6.34 -4.56
C LEU A 75 -22.04 -5.23 -3.68
N ASN A 76 -23.05 -5.53 -2.87
CA ASN A 76 -23.62 -4.53 -1.96
C ASN A 76 -22.57 -3.98 -0.98
N VAL A 77 -21.77 -4.83 -0.36
CA VAL A 77 -20.67 -4.39 0.52
C VAL A 77 -19.60 -3.62 -0.27
N SER A 78 -19.24 -4.12 -1.45
CA SER A 78 -18.21 -3.50 -2.29
C SER A 78 -18.61 -2.11 -2.78
N VAL A 79 -19.88 -1.90 -3.16
CA VAL A 79 -20.39 -0.58 -3.59
C VAL A 79 -20.23 0.46 -2.49
N TRP A 80 -20.58 0.13 -1.24
CA TRP A 80 -20.40 1.06 -0.12
C TRP A 80 -18.93 1.37 0.16
N THR A 81 -18.06 0.35 0.07
CA THR A 81 -16.60 0.54 0.20
C THR A 81 -16.03 1.39 -0.93
N MET A 82 -16.49 1.18 -2.16
CA MET A 82 -16.09 2.02 -3.30
C MET A 82 -16.55 3.47 -3.13
N LEU A 83 -17.80 3.69 -2.70
CA LEU A 83 -18.32 5.01 -2.45
C LEU A 83 -17.52 5.73 -1.36
N GLN A 84 -17.23 5.06 -0.25
CA GLN A 84 -16.38 5.58 0.82
C GLN A 84 -14.99 5.97 0.30
N SER A 85 -14.35 5.10 -0.48
CA SER A 85 -13.03 5.35 -1.07
C SER A 85 -13.07 6.53 -2.04
N PHE A 86 -14.10 6.61 -2.87
CA PHE A 86 -14.31 7.72 -3.80
C PHE A 86 -14.44 9.05 -3.06
N VAL A 87 -15.31 9.11 -2.05
CA VAL A 87 -15.49 10.33 -1.22
C VAL A 87 -14.18 10.72 -0.54
N SER A 88 -13.43 9.74 -0.02
CA SER A 88 -12.13 9.99 0.61
C SER A 88 -11.12 10.60 -0.36
N VAL A 89 -10.97 10.02 -1.54
CA VAL A 89 -10.07 10.55 -2.59
C VAL A 89 -10.53 11.91 -3.09
N ALA A 90 -11.83 12.09 -3.33
CA ALA A 90 -12.40 13.37 -3.75
C ALA A 90 -12.15 14.47 -2.71
N THR A 91 -12.32 14.17 -1.42
CA THR A 91 -12.03 15.11 -0.33
C THR A 91 -10.57 15.53 -0.33
N TRP A 92 -9.65 14.58 -0.49
CA TRP A 92 -8.23 14.88 -0.61
C TRP A 92 -7.90 15.75 -1.83
N PHE A 93 -8.49 15.43 -2.97
CA PHE A 93 -8.33 16.23 -4.18
C PHE A 93 -8.82 17.66 -4.01
N LEU A 94 -10.02 17.83 -3.47
CA LEU A 94 -10.60 19.17 -3.20
C LEU A 94 -9.77 19.94 -2.18
N PHE A 95 -9.25 19.29 -1.16
CA PHE A 95 -8.32 19.90 -0.19
C PHE A 95 -7.07 20.45 -0.89
N PHE A 96 -6.42 19.65 -1.73
CA PHE A 96 -5.23 20.11 -2.45
C PHE A 96 -5.54 21.22 -3.46
N LEU A 97 -6.68 21.16 -4.12
CA LEU A 97 -7.16 22.22 -5.01
C LEU A 97 -7.35 23.53 -4.24
N ALA A 98 -7.94 23.48 -3.05
CA ALA A 98 -8.12 24.65 -2.19
C ALA A 98 -6.76 25.21 -1.71
N VAL A 99 -5.83 24.35 -1.34
CA VAL A 99 -4.49 24.76 -0.89
C VAL A 99 -3.67 25.38 -2.03
N GLU A 100 -3.84 24.89 -3.26
CA GLU A 100 -3.18 25.45 -4.47
C GLU A 100 -3.57 26.91 -4.68
N HIS A 101 -4.83 27.27 -4.43
CA HIS A 101 -5.30 28.66 -4.51
C HIS A 101 -4.71 29.59 -3.44
N LEU A 102 -4.14 29.04 -2.37
CA LEU A 102 -3.46 29.81 -1.31
C LEU A 102 -2.00 30.16 -1.67
N GLY A 103 -1.47 29.61 -2.77
CA GLY A 103 -0.14 29.87 -3.28
C GLY A 103 0.86 28.73 -3.08
N GLU A 104 2.08 28.92 -3.59
CA GLU A 104 3.11 27.86 -3.64
C GLU A 104 3.61 27.41 -2.26
N ARG A 105 3.78 28.33 -1.32
CA ARG A 105 4.28 28.01 0.03
C ARG A 105 3.34 27.08 0.82
N PRO A 106 2.03 27.37 0.94
CA PRO A 106 1.08 26.45 1.58
C PRO A 106 1.02 25.08 0.90
N LEU A 107 1.11 25.05 -0.43
CA LEU A 107 1.12 23.81 -1.19
C LEU A 107 2.36 22.95 -0.89
N ALA A 108 3.54 23.57 -0.86
CA ALA A 108 4.79 22.87 -0.51
C ALA A 108 4.76 22.30 0.91
N VAL A 109 4.32 23.09 1.90
CA VAL A 109 4.18 22.64 3.28
C VAL A 109 3.17 21.48 3.37
N SER A 110 2.02 21.57 2.73
CA SER A 110 1.00 20.52 2.72
C SER A 110 1.52 19.22 2.10
N ASN A 111 2.31 19.29 1.04
CA ASN A 111 2.94 18.13 0.42
C ASN A 111 3.97 17.46 1.34
N ILE A 112 4.78 18.25 2.06
CA ILE A 112 5.73 17.70 3.04
C ILE A 112 5.00 17.00 4.17
N VAL A 113 3.99 17.64 4.76
CA VAL A 113 3.17 17.06 5.85
C VAL A 113 2.49 15.78 5.36
N ARG A 114 1.95 15.78 4.15
CA ARG A 114 1.34 14.59 3.54
C ARG A 114 2.33 13.44 3.39
N SER A 115 3.54 13.72 2.95
CA SER A 115 4.57 12.69 2.77
C SER A 115 5.00 12.07 4.10
N ILE A 116 5.20 12.88 5.13
CA ILE A 116 5.52 12.41 6.48
C ILE A 116 4.36 11.60 7.07
N SER A 117 3.13 12.13 6.98
CA SER A 117 1.91 11.44 7.43
C SER A 117 1.69 10.12 6.68
N GLY A 118 2.10 10.05 5.41
CA GLY A 118 2.01 8.85 4.59
C GLY A 118 2.79 7.66 5.17
N ILE A 119 3.94 7.91 5.79
CA ILE A 119 4.74 6.86 6.44
C ILE A 119 3.97 6.27 7.63
N ILE A 120 3.39 7.13 8.45
CA ILE A 120 2.57 6.70 9.60
C ILE A 120 1.33 5.96 9.11
N PHE A 121 0.65 6.49 8.09
CA PHE A 121 -0.53 5.88 7.49
C PHE A 121 -0.24 4.49 6.92
N MET A 122 0.92 4.29 6.29
CA MET A 122 1.35 2.99 5.78
C MET A 122 1.48 1.96 6.92
N ALA A 123 2.07 2.35 8.04
CA ALA A 123 2.18 1.47 9.21
C ALA A 123 0.79 1.13 9.79
N VAL A 124 -0.10 2.12 9.97
CA VAL A 124 -1.49 1.90 10.42
C VAL A 124 -2.23 0.94 9.49
N SER A 125 -2.10 1.13 8.17
CA SER A 125 -2.75 0.30 7.15
C SER A 125 -2.28 -1.16 7.21
N ALA A 126 -1.01 -1.41 7.53
CA ALA A 126 -0.48 -2.76 7.71
C ALA A 126 -1.14 -3.47 8.91
N PHE A 127 -1.28 -2.77 10.05
CA PHE A 127 -2.00 -3.31 11.21
C PHE A 127 -3.49 -3.53 10.92
N ALA A 128 -4.14 -2.61 10.22
CA ALA A 128 -5.55 -2.73 9.83
C ALA A 128 -5.79 -3.94 8.91
N SER A 129 -4.92 -4.15 7.91
CA SER A 129 -4.96 -5.31 7.02
C SER A 129 -4.76 -6.61 7.77
N THR A 130 -3.81 -6.66 8.71
CA THR A 130 -3.55 -7.81 9.57
C THR A 130 -4.76 -8.12 10.46
N ALA A 131 -5.36 -7.09 11.06
CA ALA A 131 -6.56 -7.24 11.88
C ALA A 131 -7.72 -7.82 11.06
N SER A 132 -7.97 -7.28 9.86
CA SER A 132 -9.01 -7.75 8.96
C SER A 132 -8.83 -9.23 8.60
N SER A 133 -7.60 -9.65 8.27
CA SER A 133 -7.28 -11.02 7.92
C SER A 133 -7.49 -11.99 9.10
N LEU A 134 -6.98 -11.65 10.29
CA LEU A 134 -7.09 -12.50 11.48
C LEU A 134 -8.54 -12.61 11.96
N VAL A 135 -9.27 -11.49 11.99
CA VAL A 135 -10.70 -11.48 12.38
C VAL A 135 -11.52 -12.31 11.41
N SER A 136 -11.30 -12.16 10.10
CA SER A 136 -12.01 -12.95 9.08
C SER A 136 -11.76 -14.45 9.24
N ASN A 137 -10.52 -14.85 9.54
CA ASN A 137 -10.19 -16.26 9.80
C ASN A 137 -10.85 -16.79 11.07
N GLN A 138 -10.85 -16.02 12.17
CA GLN A 138 -11.49 -16.42 13.43
C GLN A 138 -13.01 -16.53 13.27
N MET A 139 -13.64 -15.60 12.58
CA MET A 139 -15.07 -15.66 12.26
C MET A 139 -15.41 -16.87 11.39
N GLY A 140 -14.58 -17.16 10.38
CA GLY A 140 -14.73 -18.35 9.53
C GLY A 140 -14.56 -19.67 10.29
N ALA A 141 -13.70 -19.70 11.31
CA ALA A 141 -13.50 -20.84 12.21
C ALA A 141 -14.55 -20.95 13.33
N GLY A 142 -15.53 -20.04 13.41
CA GLY A 142 -16.56 -20.03 14.46
C GLY A 142 -16.05 -19.54 15.82
N GLN A 143 -14.85 -19.01 15.91
CA GLN A 143 -14.19 -18.57 17.15
C GLN A 143 -14.49 -17.09 17.46
N GLN A 144 -15.76 -16.72 17.55
CA GLN A 144 -16.19 -15.34 17.73
C GLN A 144 -15.71 -14.71 19.06
N THR A 145 -15.51 -15.52 20.09
CA THR A 145 -15.02 -15.06 21.41
C THR A 145 -13.59 -14.53 21.36
N LEU A 146 -12.78 -14.98 20.40
CA LEU A 146 -11.38 -14.54 20.24
C LEU A 146 -11.24 -13.26 19.42
N VAL A 147 -12.28 -12.80 18.74
CA VAL A 147 -12.23 -11.63 17.86
C VAL A 147 -11.85 -10.37 18.63
N MET A 148 -12.57 -10.07 19.72
CA MET A 148 -12.33 -8.84 20.49
C MET A 148 -10.94 -8.82 21.18
N PRO A 149 -10.48 -9.90 21.83
CA PRO A 149 -9.11 -9.98 22.35
C PRO A 149 -8.05 -9.77 21.26
N THR A 150 -8.24 -10.35 20.08
CA THR A 150 -7.30 -10.19 18.94
C THR A 150 -7.25 -8.75 18.46
N VAL A 151 -8.42 -8.12 18.27
CA VAL A 151 -8.49 -6.71 17.86
C VAL A 151 -7.79 -5.80 18.90
N ARG A 152 -8.07 -5.97 20.19
CA ARG A 152 -7.42 -5.20 21.25
C ARG A 152 -5.89 -5.35 21.24
N ARG A 153 -5.39 -6.57 21.03
CA ARG A 153 -3.95 -6.82 20.95
C ARG A 153 -3.33 -6.12 19.76
N ILE A 154 -3.94 -6.20 18.57
CA ILE A 154 -3.42 -5.55 17.35
C ILE A 154 -3.45 -4.03 17.49
N VAL A 155 -4.54 -3.47 18.02
CA VAL A 155 -4.65 -2.03 18.29
C VAL A 155 -3.60 -1.58 19.31
N GLY A 156 -3.38 -2.34 20.37
CA GLY A 156 -2.32 -2.06 21.36
C GLY A 156 -0.93 -2.07 20.74
N MET A 157 -0.62 -3.06 19.89
CA MET A 157 0.64 -3.13 19.16
C MET A 157 0.80 -1.96 18.18
N CYS A 158 -0.29 -1.58 17.49
CA CYS A 158 -0.31 -0.42 16.60
C CYS A 158 0.05 0.87 17.37
N TYR A 159 -0.60 1.12 18.50
CA TYR A 159 -0.26 2.28 19.34
C TYR A 159 1.16 2.23 19.87
N LEU A 160 1.61 1.08 20.35
CA LEU A 160 2.97 0.91 20.87
C LEU A 160 4.04 1.22 19.82
N THR A 161 3.75 0.91 18.56
CA THR A 161 4.68 1.13 17.43
C THR A 161 4.61 2.58 16.91
N ILE A 162 3.39 3.12 16.81
CA ILE A 162 3.17 4.40 16.13
C ILE A 162 3.30 5.59 17.09
N ALA A 163 2.89 5.45 18.35
CA ALA A 163 2.95 6.55 19.31
C ALA A 163 4.38 7.09 19.53
N PRO A 164 5.44 6.26 19.69
CA PRO A 164 6.81 6.77 19.78
C PRO A 164 7.24 7.53 18.51
N ALA A 165 6.91 7.01 17.32
CA ALA A 165 7.22 7.66 16.06
C ALA A 165 6.49 9.00 15.92
N ALA A 166 5.19 9.03 16.22
CA ALA A 166 4.40 10.26 16.20
C ALA A 166 4.91 11.30 17.23
N LEU A 167 5.30 10.84 18.42
CA LEU A 167 5.88 11.69 19.44
C LEU A 167 7.22 12.29 18.99
N LEU A 168 8.04 11.50 18.33
CA LEU A 168 9.33 11.95 17.80
C LEU A 168 9.13 13.02 16.71
N PHE A 169 8.15 12.85 15.83
CA PHE A 169 7.76 13.88 14.86
C PHE A 169 7.22 15.15 15.51
N ALA A 170 6.46 15.03 16.61
CA ALA A 170 5.88 16.16 17.29
C ALA A 170 6.94 16.96 18.10
N LEU A 171 7.90 16.26 18.74
CA LEU A 171 8.92 16.88 19.56
C LEU A 171 10.09 17.48 18.74
N PHE A 172 10.42 16.89 17.60
CA PHE A 172 11.55 17.28 16.76
C PHE A 172 11.17 17.60 15.32
N PRO A 173 10.21 18.52 15.06
CA PRO A 173 9.74 18.81 13.72
C PRO A 173 10.85 19.34 12.81
N THR A 174 11.75 20.16 13.33
CA THR A 174 12.87 20.75 12.56
C THR A 174 13.92 19.71 12.17
N ALA A 175 14.21 18.73 13.02
CA ALA A 175 15.14 17.64 12.69
C ALA A 175 14.58 16.74 11.59
N VAL A 176 13.30 16.39 11.70
CA VAL A 176 12.60 15.58 10.69
C VAL A 176 12.54 16.30 9.35
N LEU A 177 12.21 17.58 9.34
CA LEU A 177 12.21 18.40 8.11
C LEU A 177 13.61 18.48 7.48
N ARG A 178 14.67 18.64 8.28
CA ARG A 178 16.05 18.65 7.76
C ARG A 178 16.44 17.33 7.11
N ILE A 179 16.13 16.21 7.74
CA ILE A 179 16.39 14.88 7.20
C ILE A 179 15.60 14.69 5.89
N TYR A 180 14.33 15.07 5.88
CA TYR A 180 13.49 14.94 4.69
C TYR A 180 13.98 15.80 3.52
N LEU A 181 14.34 17.06 3.77
CA LEU A 181 14.89 17.98 2.77
C LEU A 181 16.27 17.52 2.29
N SER A 182 17.13 17.02 3.18
CA SER A 182 18.41 16.42 2.82
C SER A 182 18.25 15.23 1.88
N LEU A 183 17.29 14.36 2.13
CA LEU A 183 16.98 13.23 1.25
C LEU A 183 16.46 13.66 -0.14
N ILE A 184 15.70 14.75 -0.21
CA ILE A 184 15.23 15.31 -1.49
C ILE A 184 16.38 15.94 -2.25
N HIS A 185 17.27 16.71 -1.59
CA HIS A 185 18.44 17.30 -2.24
C HIS A 185 19.46 16.26 -2.76
N ILE A 186 19.54 15.08 -2.14
CA ILE A 186 20.36 13.99 -2.64
C ILE A 186 19.74 13.37 -3.91
N SER A 187 18.44 13.47 -4.10
CA SER A 187 17.75 12.92 -5.27
C SER A 187 17.62 13.89 -6.44
N GLU A 188 17.92 15.18 -6.25
CA GLU A 188 18.10 16.13 -7.35
C GLU A 188 19.59 16.21 -7.70
N PRO A 189 20.04 15.55 -8.80
CA PRO A 189 21.37 15.82 -9.31
C PRO A 189 21.38 17.28 -9.78
N THR A 190 22.26 18.06 -9.18
CA THR A 190 22.58 19.43 -9.57
C THR A 190 22.52 19.60 -11.08
N ARG A 191 21.64 20.46 -11.55
CA ARG A 191 21.75 21.08 -12.86
C ARG A 191 22.93 22.02 -12.91
#